data_15c4d39921b25f0c7d2c055afa84d161
#
_entry.id   15c4d39921b25f0c7d2c055afa84d161
#
_cell.length_a   1.000
_cell.length_b   1.000
_cell.length_c   1.000
_cell.angle_alpha   90.00
_cell.angle_beta   90.00
_cell.angle_gamma   90.00
#
_symmetry.space_group_name_H-M   'P 1'
#
loop_
_entity.id
_entity.type
_entity.pdbx_description
1 polymer ?
#
loop_
_entity_poly.entity_id
_entity_poly.type
_entity_poly.pdbx_seq_one_letter_code
_entity_poly.pdbx_strand_id
1 'polypeptide(L)'
;GIRDSECLVGSEMCIRDRAYTFTDTFWFSAIEGEVYALSSMFTALVVWLMLKWEEQADQPHASRWIVLIAYLMGLSIGVHILNLLTIPTLAFIYYFRKTEQVTFKGVVYTTLIACAALLFVNNIIIPYTVWIGAQIDTLFVNTFGLPANSGMVLFALALIIGMGWASWKAHCKGRVVLNILLLSTTMILV
;
A
#
# COMPACT_ATOMS: atom_id res chain seq x y z
N GLY A 1 37.53 10.41 13.23
CA GLY A 1 36.74 9.16 13.41
C GLY A 1 35.34 9.19 12.81
N ILE A 2 34.63 10.35 12.78
CA ILE A 2 33.24 10.41 12.29
C ILE A 2 33.19 10.49 10.75
N ARG A 3 34.13 11.16 10.13
CA ARG A 3 34.22 11.28 8.65
C ARG A 3 34.54 9.96 7.94
N ASP A 4 35.30 9.10 8.57
CA ASP A 4 35.70 7.83 7.95
C ASP A 4 34.55 6.81 7.95
N SER A 5 33.66 6.86 8.96
CA SER A 5 32.46 6.00 9.00
C SER A 5 31.41 6.39 7.97
N GLU A 6 31.19 7.69 7.73
CA GLU A 6 30.27 8.17 6.67
C GLU A 6 30.76 7.80 5.27
N CYS A 7 32.07 7.88 5.03
CA CYS A 7 32.66 7.48 3.76
C CYS A 7 32.58 5.95 3.54
N LEU A 8 32.76 5.15 4.58
CA LEU A 8 32.63 3.69 4.53
C LEU A 8 31.18 3.27 4.26
N VAL A 9 30.21 3.86 4.95
CA VAL A 9 28.78 3.58 4.74
C VAL A 9 28.35 3.95 3.32
N GLY A 10 28.81 5.10 2.80
CA GLY A 10 28.55 5.50 1.40
C GLY A 10 29.15 4.53 0.38
N SER A 11 30.38 4.04 0.61
CA SER A 11 31.03 3.09 -0.28
C SER A 11 30.38 1.70 -0.25
N GLU A 12 29.95 1.23 0.93
CA GLU A 12 29.22 -0.03 1.07
C GLU A 12 27.86 0.02 0.37
N MET A 13 27.12 1.12 0.47
CA MET A 13 25.88 1.31 -0.29
C MET A 13 26.12 1.26 -1.79
N CYS A 14 27.13 1.97 -2.30
CA CYS A 14 27.47 1.94 -3.72
C CYS A 14 27.88 0.53 -4.20
N ILE A 15 28.59 -0.26 -3.37
CA ILE A 15 28.97 -1.64 -3.70
C ILE A 15 27.72 -2.52 -3.76
N ARG A 16 26.81 -2.42 -2.79
CA ARG A 16 25.55 -3.18 -2.77
C ARG A 16 24.68 -2.85 -3.98
N ASP A 17 24.51 -1.57 -4.28
CA ASP A 17 23.70 -1.12 -5.41
C ASP A 17 24.26 -1.64 -6.74
N ARG A 18 25.58 -1.57 -6.91
CA ARG A 18 26.25 -2.12 -8.09
C ARG A 18 26.15 -3.64 -8.15
N ALA A 19 26.39 -4.32 -7.03
CA ALA A 19 26.26 -5.77 -6.97
C ALA A 19 24.84 -6.21 -7.33
N TYR A 20 23.80 -5.54 -6.80
CA TYR A 20 22.41 -5.81 -7.13
C TYR A 20 22.10 -5.55 -8.60
N THR A 21 22.55 -4.42 -9.14
CA THR A 21 22.32 -4.02 -10.55
C THR A 21 22.93 -5.01 -11.55
N PHE A 22 24.05 -5.64 -11.20
CA PHE A 22 24.75 -6.60 -12.06
C PHE A 22 24.43 -8.06 -11.73
N THR A 23 23.43 -8.34 -10.88
CA THR A 23 22.95 -9.73 -10.69
C THR A 23 22.17 -10.19 -11.92
N ASP A 24 22.40 -11.42 -12.33
CA ASP A 24 21.67 -12.04 -13.44
C ASP A 24 20.15 -11.98 -13.22
N THR A 25 19.70 -12.23 -11.98
CA THR A 25 18.28 -12.21 -11.62
C THR A 25 17.64 -10.83 -11.84
N PHE A 26 18.34 -9.75 -11.43
CA PHE A 26 17.85 -8.39 -11.68
C PHE A 26 17.83 -8.05 -13.16
N TRP A 27 18.89 -8.43 -13.88
CA TRP A 27 19.01 -8.16 -15.29
C TRP A 27 17.93 -8.88 -16.12
N PHE A 28 17.70 -10.17 -15.85
CA PHE A 28 16.64 -10.93 -16.50
C PHE A 28 15.26 -10.33 -16.19
N SER A 29 14.97 -10.02 -14.93
CA SER A 29 13.69 -9.40 -14.54
C SER A 29 13.48 -8.00 -15.13
N ALA A 30 14.55 -7.27 -15.43
CA ALA A 30 14.48 -5.94 -16.06
C ALA A 30 14.26 -6.00 -17.57
N ILE A 31 14.75 -7.05 -18.24
CA ILE A 31 14.66 -7.24 -19.70
C ILE A 31 13.35 -7.95 -20.07
N GLU A 32 12.93 -8.92 -19.26
CA GLU A 32 11.63 -9.57 -19.46
C GLU A 32 10.54 -8.53 -19.30
N GLY A 33 9.63 -8.45 -20.29
CA GLY A 33 8.48 -7.53 -20.26
C GLY A 33 7.46 -7.86 -19.17
N GLU A 34 7.90 -8.47 -18.08
CA GLU A 34 7.10 -8.84 -16.93
C GLU A 34 7.00 -7.70 -15.91
N VAL A 35 5.95 -7.74 -15.13
CA VAL A 35 5.59 -6.74 -14.11
C VAL A 35 6.53 -6.69 -12.89
N TYR A 36 7.51 -7.60 -12.79
CA TYR A 36 8.36 -7.74 -11.61
C TYR A 36 9.29 -6.55 -11.37
N ALA A 37 9.86 -5.96 -12.41
CA ALA A 37 10.72 -4.78 -12.29
C ALA A 37 9.94 -3.58 -11.74
N LEU A 38 8.74 -3.35 -12.27
CA LEU A 38 7.84 -2.29 -11.83
C LEU A 38 7.34 -2.55 -10.39
N SER A 39 7.02 -3.80 -10.07
CA SER A 39 6.65 -4.23 -8.72
C SER A 39 7.76 -3.97 -7.70
N SER A 40 9.00 -4.30 -8.03
CA SER A 40 10.18 -4.03 -7.18
C SER A 40 10.37 -2.54 -6.93
N MET A 41 10.17 -1.71 -7.97
CA MET A 41 10.25 -0.25 -7.85
C MET A 41 9.16 0.27 -6.89
N PHE A 42 7.91 -0.18 -7.02
CA PHE A 42 6.84 0.22 -6.11
C PHE A 42 7.12 -0.20 -4.66
N THR A 43 7.61 -1.43 -4.46
CA THR A 43 8.00 -1.91 -3.13
C THR A 43 9.08 -1.04 -2.50
N ALA A 44 10.14 -0.73 -3.23
CA ALA A 44 11.23 0.13 -2.77
C ALA A 44 10.72 1.54 -2.45
N LEU A 45 9.85 2.09 -3.30
CA LEU A 45 9.27 3.43 -3.13
C LEU A 45 8.38 3.49 -1.89
N VAL A 46 7.52 2.49 -1.66
CA VAL A 46 6.65 2.42 -0.48
C VAL A 46 7.47 2.32 0.80
N VAL A 47 8.50 1.49 0.83
CA VAL A 47 9.39 1.38 2.00
C VAL A 47 10.13 2.69 2.23
N TRP A 48 10.67 3.32 1.19
CA TRP A 48 11.34 4.62 1.30
C TRP A 48 10.40 5.70 1.86
N LEU A 49 9.17 5.78 1.38
CA LEU A 49 8.17 6.72 1.90
C LEU A 49 7.81 6.45 3.36
N MET A 50 7.78 5.17 3.75
CA MET A 50 7.52 4.81 5.14
C MET A 50 8.64 5.27 6.06
N LEU A 51 9.90 5.15 5.64
CA LEU A 51 11.05 5.70 6.38
C LEU A 51 10.99 7.23 6.44
N LYS A 52 10.58 7.90 5.36
CA LYS A 52 10.34 9.36 5.37
C LYS A 52 9.20 9.75 6.31
N TRP A 53 8.14 8.98 6.39
CA TRP A 53 7.10 9.17 7.38
C TRP A 53 7.64 9.00 8.80
N GLU A 54 8.49 8.00 9.04
CA GLU A 54 9.09 7.78 10.35
C GLU A 54 9.93 8.97 10.83
N GLU A 55 10.75 9.55 9.95
CA GLU A 55 11.53 10.77 10.24
C GLU A 55 10.65 11.97 10.62
N GLN A 56 9.45 12.06 10.04
CA GLN A 56 8.54 13.20 10.17
C GLN A 56 7.27 12.88 10.98
N ALA A 57 7.21 11.73 11.67
CA ALA A 57 6.00 11.25 12.33
C ALA A 57 5.43 12.20 13.40
N ASP A 58 6.26 13.05 13.99
CA ASP A 58 5.86 14.01 15.03
C ASP A 58 5.40 15.37 14.45
N GLN A 59 5.48 15.57 13.13
CA GLN A 59 5.03 16.79 12.48
C GLN A 59 3.51 16.80 12.24
N PRO A 60 2.86 17.98 12.27
CA PRO A 60 1.40 18.11 12.14
C PRO A 60 0.84 17.58 10.81
N HIS A 61 1.69 17.38 9.83
CA HIS A 61 1.30 16.93 8.49
C HIS A 61 1.81 15.51 8.11
N ALA A 62 2.32 14.75 9.06
CA ALA A 62 2.83 13.38 8.84
C ALA A 62 1.82 12.44 8.18
N SER A 63 0.52 12.64 8.43
CA SER A 63 -0.57 11.86 7.85
C SER A 63 -0.60 11.85 6.31
N ARG A 64 -0.04 12.87 5.65
CA ARG A 64 0.02 12.93 4.17
C ARG A 64 0.86 11.80 3.59
N TRP A 65 1.93 11.40 4.29
CA TRP A 65 2.78 10.29 3.85
C TRP A 65 2.04 8.96 3.86
N ILE A 66 1.20 8.72 4.89
CA ILE A 66 0.40 7.49 5.00
C ILE A 66 -0.61 7.41 3.84
N VAL A 67 -1.26 8.52 3.50
CA VAL A 67 -2.19 8.57 2.36
C VAL A 67 -1.46 8.32 1.04
N LEU A 68 -0.27 8.90 0.86
CA LEU A 68 0.55 8.67 -0.34
C LEU A 68 1.02 7.21 -0.44
N ILE A 69 1.43 6.61 0.69
CA ILE A 69 1.79 5.19 0.76
C ILE A 69 0.61 4.32 0.34
N ALA A 70 -0.59 4.58 0.88
CA ALA A 70 -1.80 3.84 0.53
C ALA A 70 -2.17 3.97 -0.96
N TYR A 71 -2.01 5.16 -1.53
CA TYR A 71 -2.21 5.39 -2.97
C TYR A 71 -1.24 4.57 -3.83
N LEU A 72 0.05 4.62 -3.50
CA LEU A 72 1.06 3.85 -4.23
C LEU A 72 0.88 2.34 -4.06
N MET A 73 0.44 1.90 -2.89
CA MET A 73 0.06 0.50 -2.68
C MET A 73 -1.13 0.10 -3.54
N GLY A 74 -2.16 0.94 -3.65
CA GLY A 74 -3.29 0.71 -4.55
C GLY A 74 -2.85 0.57 -6.00
N LEU A 75 -2.03 1.50 -6.50
CA LEU A 75 -1.45 1.40 -7.84
C LEU A 75 -0.62 0.13 -8.02
N SER A 76 0.16 -0.25 -7.02
CA SER A 76 1.05 -1.41 -7.08
C SER A 76 0.29 -2.75 -7.10
N ILE A 77 -0.89 -2.82 -6.48
CA ILE A 77 -1.77 -4.00 -6.55
C ILE A 77 -2.24 -4.22 -7.99
N GLY A 78 -2.54 -3.15 -8.72
CA GLY A 78 -2.89 -3.22 -10.16
C GLY A 78 -1.75 -3.75 -11.04
N VAL A 79 -0.49 -3.60 -10.60
CA VAL A 79 0.68 -4.15 -11.28
C VAL A 79 0.94 -5.58 -10.84
N HIS A 80 1.05 -5.83 -9.54
CA HIS A 80 1.32 -7.16 -9.01
C HIS A 80 0.87 -7.29 -7.54
N ILE A 81 0.07 -8.33 -7.27
CA ILE A 81 -0.52 -8.58 -5.94
C ILE A 81 0.52 -8.84 -4.84
N LEU A 82 1.74 -9.30 -5.22
CA LEU A 82 2.82 -9.54 -4.26
C LEU A 82 3.26 -8.28 -3.50
N ASN A 83 2.97 -7.09 -4.01
CA ASN A 83 3.25 -5.84 -3.29
C ASN A 83 2.49 -5.71 -1.96
N LEU A 84 1.40 -6.46 -1.77
CA LEU A 84 0.72 -6.58 -0.48
C LEU A 84 1.60 -7.14 0.64
N LEU A 85 2.65 -7.89 0.30
CA LEU A 85 3.62 -8.40 1.28
C LEU A 85 4.42 -7.28 1.99
N THR A 86 4.36 -6.05 1.51
CA THR A 86 4.93 -4.89 2.22
C THR A 86 4.11 -4.49 3.46
N ILE A 87 2.84 -4.90 3.58
CA ILE A 87 1.97 -4.56 4.72
C ILE A 87 2.59 -4.94 6.07
N PRO A 88 3.10 -6.16 6.29
CA PRO A 88 3.79 -6.51 7.53
C PRO A 88 4.98 -5.59 7.84
N THR A 89 5.78 -5.27 6.84
CA THR A 89 6.93 -4.36 7.02
C THR A 89 6.49 -2.97 7.48
N LEU A 90 5.44 -2.42 6.85
CA LEU A 90 4.87 -1.12 7.24
C LEU A 90 4.32 -1.15 8.68
N ALA A 91 3.66 -2.24 9.05
CA ALA A 91 3.13 -2.43 10.40
C ALA A 91 4.24 -2.46 11.46
N PHE A 92 5.39 -3.10 11.16
CA PHE A 92 6.54 -3.11 12.05
C PHE A 92 7.19 -1.73 12.20
N ILE A 93 7.41 -1.00 11.11
CA ILE A 93 7.97 0.36 11.16
C ILE A 93 7.05 1.27 11.99
N TYR A 94 5.73 1.16 11.79
CA TYR A 94 4.75 1.90 12.57
C TYR A 94 4.79 1.53 14.07
N TYR A 95 4.87 0.23 14.40
CA TYR A 95 4.95 -0.25 15.77
C TYR A 95 6.20 0.26 16.48
N PHE A 96 7.38 0.10 15.86
CA PHE A 96 8.65 0.53 16.45
C PHE A 96 8.71 2.05 16.64
N ARG A 97 8.09 2.83 15.75
CA ARG A 97 8.06 4.28 15.88
C ARG A 97 7.13 4.79 16.99
N LYS A 98 6.02 4.08 17.24
CA LYS A 98 5.01 4.49 18.23
C LYS A 98 5.24 3.91 19.64
N THR A 99 6.10 2.92 19.79
CA THR A 99 6.31 2.20 21.04
C THR A 99 7.70 2.49 21.58
N GLU A 100 7.78 3.14 22.74
CA GLU A 100 9.06 3.45 23.41
C GLU A 100 9.78 2.20 23.93
N GLN A 101 9.02 1.18 24.35
CA GLN A 101 9.57 -0.08 24.86
C GLN A 101 9.08 -1.25 24.02
N VAL A 102 10.00 -1.82 23.26
CA VAL A 102 9.72 -3.00 22.46
C VAL A 102 9.60 -4.22 23.36
N THR A 103 8.41 -4.82 23.38
CA THR A 103 8.13 -6.04 24.15
C THR A 103 7.92 -7.21 23.20
N PHE A 104 8.43 -8.39 23.53
CA PHE A 104 8.22 -9.59 22.72
C PHE A 104 6.73 -9.85 22.42
N LYS A 105 5.85 -9.67 23.40
CA LYS A 105 4.40 -9.77 23.20
C LYS A 105 3.88 -8.76 22.16
N GLY A 106 4.37 -7.52 22.18
CA GLY A 106 4.01 -6.48 21.23
C GLY A 106 4.42 -6.84 19.80
N VAL A 107 5.62 -7.39 19.61
CA VAL A 107 6.08 -7.88 18.30
C VAL A 107 5.16 -8.99 17.79
N VAL A 108 4.82 -9.97 18.62
CA VAL A 108 3.91 -11.07 18.25
C VAL A 108 2.53 -10.53 17.87
N TYR A 109 1.95 -9.60 18.65
CA TYR A 109 0.66 -8.98 18.31
C TYR A 109 0.71 -8.21 17.01
N THR A 110 1.76 -7.44 16.77
CA THR A 110 1.95 -6.70 15.51
C THR A 110 2.02 -7.65 14.32
N THR A 111 2.76 -8.76 14.47
CA THR A 111 2.85 -9.79 13.43
C THR A 111 1.48 -10.39 13.14
N LEU A 112 0.73 -10.79 14.17
CA LEU A 112 -0.61 -11.38 14.00
C LEU A 112 -1.57 -10.41 13.32
N ILE A 113 -1.59 -9.14 13.76
CA ILE A 113 -2.45 -8.11 13.17
C ILE A 113 -2.06 -7.84 11.72
N ALA A 114 -0.77 -7.74 11.42
CA ALA A 114 -0.28 -7.50 10.07
C ALA A 114 -0.60 -8.67 9.13
N CYS A 115 -0.40 -9.91 9.57
CA CYS A 115 -0.79 -11.09 8.80
C CYS A 115 -2.31 -11.18 8.61
N ALA A 116 -3.08 -10.90 9.66
CA ALA A 116 -4.54 -10.87 9.56
C ALA A 116 -5.02 -9.79 8.58
N ALA A 117 -4.43 -8.59 8.60
CA ALA A 117 -4.75 -7.53 7.67
C ALA A 117 -4.42 -7.92 6.21
N LEU A 118 -3.25 -8.52 5.99
CA LEU A 118 -2.85 -9.03 4.67
C LEU A 118 -3.81 -10.09 4.15
N LEU A 119 -4.16 -11.08 4.99
CA LEU A 119 -5.10 -12.12 4.62
C LEU A 119 -6.51 -11.55 4.38
N PHE A 120 -6.94 -10.57 5.18
CA PHE A 120 -8.22 -9.90 5.02
C PHE A 120 -8.31 -9.16 3.68
N VAL A 121 -7.28 -8.38 3.33
CA VAL A 121 -7.23 -7.68 2.04
C VAL A 121 -7.24 -8.66 0.89
N ASN A 122 -6.37 -9.66 0.93
CA ASN A 122 -6.18 -10.60 -0.18
C ASN A 122 -7.37 -11.55 -0.39
N ASN A 123 -8.01 -12.04 0.68
CA ASN A 123 -9.06 -13.06 0.58
C ASN A 123 -10.47 -12.50 0.68
N ILE A 124 -10.64 -11.29 1.21
CA ILE A 124 -11.96 -10.69 1.41
C ILE A 124 -12.12 -9.45 0.54
N ILE A 125 -11.31 -8.41 0.75
CA ILE A 125 -11.53 -7.13 0.05
C ILE A 125 -11.45 -7.31 -1.47
N ILE A 126 -10.35 -7.83 -1.97
CA ILE A 126 -10.13 -7.94 -3.42
C ILE A 126 -11.17 -8.85 -4.09
N PRO A 127 -11.35 -10.13 -3.68
CA PRO A 127 -12.29 -11.02 -4.37
C PRO A 127 -13.74 -10.55 -4.26
N TYR A 128 -14.19 -10.09 -3.07
CA TYR A 128 -15.58 -9.67 -2.89
C TYR A 128 -15.88 -8.37 -3.63
N THR A 129 -14.94 -7.43 -3.73
CA THR A 129 -15.16 -6.21 -4.52
C THR A 129 -15.37 -6.54 -5.99
N VAL A 130 -14.54 -7.40 -6.56
CA VAL A 130 -14.68 -7.86 -7.95
C VAL A 130 -15.98 -8.65 -8.13
N TRP A 131 -16.30 -9.55 -7.20
CA TRP A 131 -17.51 -10.36 -7.25
C TRP A 131 -18.78 -9.51 -7.21
N ILE A 132 -18.87 -8.53 -6.30
CA ILE A 132 -20.01 -7.62 -6.20
C ILE A 132 -20.15 -6.80 -7.49
N GLY A 133 -19.04 -6.28 -8.02
CA GLY A 133 -19.04 -5.55 -9.28
C GLY A 133 -19.57 -6.39 -10.44
N ALA A 134 -19.14 -7.66 -10.53
CA ALA A 134 -19.61 -8.60 -11.54
C ALA A 134 -21.11 -8.94 -11.40
N GLN A 135 -21.63 -9.08 -10.16
CA GLN A 135 -23.06 -9.31 -9.93
C GLN A 135 -23.89 -8.10 -10.36
N ILE A 136 -23.42 -6.89 -10.05
CA ILE A 136 -24.10 -5.66 -10.47
C ILE A 136 -24.07 -5.54 -12.00
N ASP A 137 -22.95 -5.82 -12.65
CA ASP A 137 -22.86 -5.80 -14.10
C ASP A 137 -23.82 -6.79 -14.76
N THR A 138 -23.86 -8.02 -14.28
CA THR A 138 -24.79 -9.05 -14.72
C THR A 138 -26.25 -8.61 -14.58
N LEU A 139 -26.60 -7.97 -13.47
CA LEU A 139 -27.94 -7.45 -13.25
C LEU A 139 -28.29 -6.34 -14.25
N PHE A 140 -27.37 -5.41 -14.52
CA PHE A 140 -27.58 -4.32 -15.47
C PHE A 140 -27.70 -4.81 -16.90
N VAL A 141 -26.88 -5.76 -17.33
CA VAL A 141 -26.95 -6.36 -18.66
C VAL A 141 -28.26 -7.15 -18.83
N ASN A 142 -28.62 -8.00 -17.89
CA ASN A 142 -29.81 -8.87 -18.01
C ASN A 142 -31.14 -8.14 -17.82
N THR A 143 -31.18 -7.13 -16.94
CA THR A 143 -32.46 -6.44 -16.62
C THR A 143 -32.68 -5.23 -17.51
N PHE A 144 -31.63 -4.45 -17.82
CA PHE A 144 -31.75 -3.21 -18.55
C PHE A 144 -31.22 -3.30 -19.99
N GLY A 145 -30.64 -4.45 -20.40
CA GLY A 145 -30.09 -4.61 -21.74
C GLY A 145 -28.90 -3.67 -22.06
N LEU A 146 -28.20 -3.20 -21.02
CA LEU A 146 -27.06 -2.32 -21.20
C LEU A 146 -25.83 -3.08 -21.71
N PRO A 147 -24.87 -2.40 -22.35
CA PRO A 147 -23.64 -3.05 -22.79
C PRO A 147 -22.83 -3.59 -21.61
N ALA A 148 -22.08 -4.67 -21.83
CA ALA A 148 -21.18 -5.28 -20.85
C ALA A 148 -20.25 -4.22 -20.24
N ASN A 149 -19.92 -4.39 -18.95
CA ASN A 149 -19.13 -3.48 -18.10
C ASN A 149 -19.84 -2.18 -17.66
N SER A 150 -21.08 -1.91 -18.08
CA SER A 150 -21.81 -0.70 -17.65
C SER A 150 -22.10 -0.72 -16.14
N GLY A 151 -22.46 -1.88 -15.59
CA GLY A 151 -22.71 -2.07 -14.16
C GLY A 151 -21.43 -1.95 -13.33
N MET A 152 -20.30 -2.46 -13.84
CA MET A 152 -19.00 -2.34 -13.19
C MET A 152 -18.53 -0.88 -13.07
N VAL A 153 -18.70 -0.11 -14.15
CA VAL A 153 -18.36 1.33 -14.15
C VAL A 153 -19.22 2.10 -13.15
N LEU A 154 -20.54 1.82 -13.11
CA LEU A 154 -21.44 2.45 -12.14
C LEU A 154 -21.09 2.07 -10.70
N PHE A 155 -20.72 0.81 -10.45
CA PHE A 155 -20.27 0.35 -9.15
C PHE A 155 -18.97 1.05 -8.72
N ALA A 156 -17.98 1.18 -9.60
CA ALA A 156 -16.74 1.90 -9.32
C ALA A 156 -17.01 3.37 -8.99
N LEU A 157 -17.84 4.04 -9.79
CA LEU A 157 -18.24 5.43 -9.51
C LEU A 157 -18.98 5.58 -8.18
N ALA A 158 -19.87 4.65 -7.85
CA ALA A 158 -20.60 4.67 -6.58
C ALA A 158 -19.65 4.46 -5.39
N LEU A 159 -18.64 3.59 -5.52
CA LEU A 159 -17.58 3.41 -4.51
C LEU A 159 -16.78 4.70 -4.31
N ILE A 160 -16.30 5.32 -5.39
CA ILE A 160 -15.51 6.55 -5.33
C ILE A 160 -16.32 7.68 -4.66
N ILE A 161 -17.57 7.87 -5.08
CA ILE A 161 -18.45 8.91 -4.54
C ILE A 161 -18.80 8.62 -3.06
N GLY A 162 -19.14 7.37 -2.75
CA GLY A 162 -19.51 6.97 -1.37
C GLY A 162 -18.36 7.13 -0.40
N MET A 163 -17.15 6.71 -0.78
CA MET A 163 -15.96 6.84 0.04
C MET A 163 -15.47 8.28 0.13
N GLY A 164 -15.56 9.05 -0.97
CA GLY A 164 -15.28 10.47 -0.96
C GLY A 164 -16.21 11.25 -0.01
N TRP A 165 -17.50 10.94 -0.04
CA TRP A 165 -18.49 11.53 0.88
C TRP A 165 -18.22 11.12 2.33
N ALA A 166 -17.92 9.84 2.59
CA ALA A 166 -17.60 9.35 3.93
C ALA A 166 -16.32 10.01 4.48
N SER A 167 -15.30 10.18 3.65
CA SER A 167 -14.06 10.86 3.99
C SER A 167 -14.30 12.35 4.30
N TRP A 168 -15.08 13.04 3.47
CA TRP A 168 -15.45 14.43 3.72
C TRP A 168 -16.22 14.59 5.04
N LYS A 169 -17.18 13.70 5.32
CA LYS A 169 -17.93 13.71 6.58
C LYS A 169 -17.05 13.40 7.79
N ALA A 170 -16.10 12.49 7.66
CA ALA A 170 -15.12 12.18 8.72
C ALA A 170 -14.20 13.37 8.99
N HIS A 171 -13.79 14.08 7.94
CA HIS A 171 -12.98 15.30 8.04
C HIS A 171 -13.72 16.42 8.77
N CYS A 172 -14.97 16.67 8.38
CA CYS A 172 -15.84 17.67 9.04
C CYS A 172 -16.08 17.39 10.53
N LYS A 173 -16.07 16.11 10.93
CA LYS A 173 -16.22 15.69 12.34
C LYS A 173 -14.91 15.64 13.12
N GLY A 174 -13.80 16.04 12.54
CA GLY A 174 -12.48 16.03 13.17
C GLY A 174 -11.93 14.62 13.51
N ARG A 175 -12.48 13.56 12.92
CA ARG A 175 -12.03 12.18 13.13
C ARG A 175 -10.86 11.85 12.20
N VAL A 176 -9.68 12.35 12.55
CA VAL A 176 -8.47 12.24 11.71
C VAL A 176 -8.14 10.79 11.35
N VAL A 177 -8.16 9.89 12.34
CA VAL A 177 -7.82 8.46 12.11
C VAL A 177 -8.81 7.81 11.15
N LEU A 178 -10.11 8.05 11.34
CA LEU A 178 -11.14 7.50 10.46
C LEU A 178 -11.01 8.05 9.03
N ASN A 179 -10.69 9.33 8.89
CA ASN A 179 -10.46 9.97 7.59
C ASN A 179 -9.26 9.35 6.86
N ILE A 180 -8.15 9.14 7.57
CA ILE A 180 -6.97 8.48 6.99
C ILE A 180 -7.29 7.06 6.56
N LEU A 181 -7.98 6.28 7.38
CA LEU A 181 -8.39 4.91 7.04
C LEU A 181 -9.31 4.88 5.81
N LEU A 182 -10.30 5.76 5.73
CA LEU A 182 -11.19 5.86 4.58
C LEU A 182 -10.43 6.25 3.31
N LEU A 183 -9.57 7.26 3.37
CA LEU A 183 -8.74 7.67 2.23
C LEU A 183 -7.81 6.54 1.79
N SER A 184 -7.14 5.86 2.72
CA SER A 184 -6.26 4.73 2.42
C SER A 184 -7.02 3.58 1.76
N THR A 185 -8.23 3.26 2.27
CA THR A 185 -9.07 2.20 1.70
C THR A 185 -9.54 2.58 0.30
N THR A 186 -9.94 3.84 0.08
CA THR A 186 -10.32 4.34 -1.25
C THR A 186 -9.19 4.17 -2.24
N MET A 187 -7.97 4.55 -1.84
CA MET A 187 -6.79 4.45 -2.71
C MET A 187 -6.38 3.01 -3.03
N ILE A 188 -6.76 2.04 -2.19
CA ILE A 188 -6.51 0.62 -2.45
C ILE A 188 -7.59 0.02 -3.35
N LEU A 189 -8.83 0.51 -3.30
CA LEU A 189 -9.96 -0.05 -4.04
C LEU A 189 -10.17 0.57 -5.43
N VAL A 190 -9.60 1.74 -5.68
CA VAL A 190 -9.67 2.47 -6.96
C VAL A 190 -8.46 2.19 -7.82
#